data_b7a06bbf087352ee96a17817fdc4d6c8
#
_entry.id   b7a06bbf087352ee96a17817fdc4d6c8
#
_cell.length_a   1.000
_cell.length_b   1.000
_cell.length_c   1.000
_cell.angle_alpha   90.00
_cell.angle_beta   90.00
_cell.angle_gamma   90.00
#
_symmetry.space_group_name_H-M   'P 1'
#
loop_
_entity.id
_entity.type
_entity.pdbx_description
1 polymer ?
#
loop_
_entity_poly.entity_id
_entity_poly.type
_entity_poly.pdbx_seq_one_letter_code
_entity_poly.pdbx_strand_id
1 'polypeptide(L)'
;MVWVYHSVAEFDRDPLRITVSPASFHRHMRWLRDRGLRGVTMRELRAAEARGEAAGLVGLTFDDGYTDFATTVVPALVEYGFTATVFVVAGHVGKNSSWDPGIPRDVMTAGQLREVVAAGMEIGSHSLTHPRLPSVDGDRRLSEEFTTSRAMLEDLTGEVVDGFCYPYGQHGAREVEAVTEAGFGYACALWHTEHAGLFAMPRIEPFDETGPAGLRGRVLAHQMNKTYPNIRGILKDRFGLDLSPRG
;
A
#
# COMPACT_ATOMS: atom_id res chain seq x y z
N MET A 1 -5.64 -8.17 -8.08
CA MET A 1 -6.00 -6.82 -7.56
C MET A 1 -5.27 -6.57 -6.26
N VAL A 2 -5.05 -5.30 -5.91
CA VAL A 2 -4.29 -4.93 -4.71
C VAL A 2 -5.12 -3.97 -3.86
N TRP A 3 -5.16 -4.19 -2.55
CA TRP A 3 -5.84 -3.33 -1.58
C TRP A 3 -4.83 -2.60 -0.72
N VAL A 4 -5.15 -1.36 -0.32
CA VAL A 4 -4.31 -0.54 0.56
C VAL A 4 -5.06 -0.12 1.80
N TYR A 5 -4.36 -0.18 2.92
CA TYR A 5 -4.69 0.38 4.22
C TYR A 5 -3.48 1.16 4.74
N HIS A 6 -3.65 1.89 5.82
CA HIS A 6 -2.54 2.51 6.55
C HIS A 6 -2.59 2.06 8.02
N SER A 7 -3.60 2.49 8.78
CA SER A 7 -3.76 2.19 10.18
C SER A 7 -5.04 1.41 10.47
N VAL A 8 -4.97 0.45 11.39
CA VAL A 8 -6.13 -0.29 11.91
C VAL A 8 -6.19 -0.14 13.43
N ALA A 9 -6.95 0.84 13.89
CA ALA A 9 -7.05 1.19 15.30
C ALA A 9 -8.42 1.81 15.61
N GLU A 10 -8.80 1.85 16.88
CA GLU A 10 -9.91 2.70 17.32
C GLU A 10 -9.49 4.17 17.22
N PHE A 11 -10.42 5.04 16.84
CA PHE A 11 -10.15 6.46 16.66
C PHE A 11 -11.38 7.32 16.92
N ASP A 12 -11.17 8.45 17.58
CA ASP A 12 -12.20 9.47 17.75
C ASP A 12 -12.16 10.50 16.61
N ARG A 13 -10.95 10.76 16.08
CA ARG A 13 -10.68 11.74 15.02
C ARG A 13 -9.62 11.19 14.07
N ASP A 14 -9.90 11.24 12.79
CA ASP A 14 -8.96 10.86 11.73
C ASP A 14 -8.99 11.90 10.58
N PRO A 15 -8.30 13.02 10.74
CA PRO A 15 -8.33 14.11 9.77
C PRO A 15 -7.73 13.70 8.41
N LEU A 16 -6.85 12.71 8.37
CA LEU A 16 -6.25 12.20 7.14
C LEU A 16 -7.08 11.08 6.49
N ARG A 17 -8.09 10.56 7.19
CA ARG A 17 -8.96 9.46 6.74
C ARG A 17 -8.17 8.19 6.32
N ILE A 18 -7.11 7.89 7.04
CA ILE A 18 -6.23 6.73 6.79
C ILE A 18 -6.44 5.61 7.80
N THR A 19 -7.35 5.78 8.75
CA THR A 19 -7.63 4.77 9.78
C THR A 19 -8.91 4.01 9.46
N VAL A 20 -8.84 2.71 9.67
CA VAL A 20 -9.98 1.79 9.64
C VAL A 20 -10.11 1.17 11.02
N SER A 21 -11.31 1.15 11.61
CA SER A 21 -11.53 0.48 12.89
C SER A 21 -11.33 -1.03 12.77
N PRO A 22 -10.88 -1.73 13.83
CA PRO A 22 -10.74 -3.18 13.83
C PRO A 22 -12.03 -3.90 13.39
N ALA A 23 -13.19 -3.41 13.81
CA ALA A 23 -14.49 -3.95 13.42
C ALA A 23 -14.71 -3.86 11.90
N SER A 24 -14.37 -2.74 11.29
CA SER A 24 -14.46 -2.53 9.84
C SER A 24 -13.44 -3.38 9.09
N PHE A 25 -12.21 -3.45 9.59
CA PHE A 25 -11.17 -4.31 9.02
C PHE A 25 -11.60 -5.77 8.99
N HIS A 26 -12.10 -6.32 10.10
CA HIS A 26 -12.65 -7.68 10.15
C HIS A 26 -13.83 -7.87 9.19
N ARG A 27 -14.68 -6.86 9.01
CA ARG A 27 -15.76 -6.89 8.02
C ARG A 27 -15.23 -7.00 6.59
N HIS A 28 -14.15 -6.28 6.27
CA HIS A 28 -13.49 -6.33 4.96
C HIS A 28 -12.83 -7.69 4.71
N MET A 29 -12.12 -8.25 5.71
CA MET A 29 -11.49 -9.58 5.59
C MET A 29 -12.53 -10.68 5.44
N ARG A 30 -13.63 -10.66 6.19
CA ARG A 30 -14.76 -11.58 6.01
C ARG A 30 -15.34 -11.47 4.59
N TRP A 31 -15.50 -10.26 4.08
CA TRP A 31 -16.02 -10.05 2.73
C TRP A 31 -15.14 -10.70 1.66
N LEU A 32 -13.82 -10.68 1.80
CA LEU A 32 -12.89 -11.42 0.93
C LEU A 32 -13.07 -12.92 1.08
N ARG A 33 -12.95 -13.43 2.30
CA ARG A 33 -13.06 -14.86 2.61
C ARG A 33 -14.37 -15.47 2.09
N ASP A 34 -15.50 -14.82 2.34
CA ASP A 34 -16.84 -15.32 1.96
C ASP A 34 -17.04 -15.35 0.42
N ARG A 35 -16.09 -14.81 -0.35
CA ARG A 35 -16.03 -14.86 -1.81
C ARG A 35 -14.95 -15.79 -2.35
N GLY A 36 -14.34 -16.57 -1.48
CA GLY A 36 -13.22 -17.45 -1.85
C GLY A 36 -11.96 -16.68 -2.24
N LEU A 37 -11.84 -15.39 -1.81
CA LEU A 37 -10.66 -14.58 -2.03
C LEU A 37 -9.71 -14.69 -0.85
N ARG A 38 -8.41 -14.80 -1.12
CA ARG A 38 -7.36 -14.90 -0.09
C ARG A 38 -6.45 -13.68 -0.16
N GLY A 39 -6.28 -13.02 0.99
CA GLY A 39 -5.29 -11.95 1.18
C GLY A 39 -3.87 -12.51 1.21
N VAL A 40 -2.97 -11.95 0.42
CA VAL A 40 -1.58 -12.41 0.28
C VAL A 40 -0.62 -11.23 0.24
N THR A 41 0.67 -11.51 0.47
CA THR A 41 1.75 -10.54 0.24
C THR A 41 1.85 -10.19 -1.25
N MET A 42 2.46 -9.06 -1.55
CA MET A 42 2.73 -8.69 -2.94
C MET A 42 3.71 -9.66 -3.60
N ARG A 43 4.71 -10.14 -2.87
CA ARG A 43 5.67 -11.17 -3.34
C ARG A 43 4.92 -12.44 -3.78
N GLU A 44 3.99 -12.94 -2.97
CA GLU A 44 3.18 -14.10 -3.31
C GLU A 44 2.28 -13.84 -4.50
N LEU A 45 1.59 -12.68 -4.53
CA LEU A 45 0.74 -12.30 -5.64
C LEU A 45 1.52 -12.24 -6.96
N ARG A 46 2.68 -11.58 -6.96
CA ARG A 46 3.53 -11.45 -8.15
C ARG A 46 4.04 -12.80 -8.64
N ALA A 47 4.48 -13.65 -7.72
CA ALA A 47 4.92 -15.01 -8.06
C ALA A 47 3.77 -15.84 -8.67
N ALA A 48 2.56 -15.72 -8.13
CA ALA A 48 1.37 -16.39 -8.68
C ALA A 48 0.96 -15.82 -10.04
N GLU A 49 1.02 -14.49 -10.23
CA GLU A 49 0.76 -13.86 -11.53
C GLU A 49 1.72 -14.37 -12.63
N ALA A 50 3.01 -14.51 -12.31
CA ALA A 50 4.01 -15.03 -13.25
C ALA A 50 3.74 -16.48 -13.68
N ARG A 51 3.04 -17.26 -12.85
CA ARG A 51 2.62 -18.65 -13.15
C ARG A 51 1.20 -18.77 -13.68
N GLY A 52 0.45 -17.67 -13.80
CA GLY A 52 -0.97 -17.69 -14.20
C GLY A 52 -1.91 -18.23 -13.09
N GLU A 53 -1.48 -18.25 -11.83
CA GLU A 53 -2.17 -18.83 -10.67
C GLU A 53 -2.78 -17.78 -9.74
N ALA A 54 -2.83 -16.51 -10.13
CA ALA A 54 -3.30 -15.41 -9.28
C ALA A 54 -4.82 -15.32 -9.09
N ALA A 55 -5.59 -16.25 -9.68
CA ALA A 55 -7.04 -16.28 -9.52
C ALA A 55 -7.42 -16.48 -8.04
N GLY A 56 -8.29 -15.62 -7.51
CA GLY A 56 -8.70 -15.66 -6.11
C GLY A 56 -7.71 -15.01 -5.12
N LEU A 57 -6.56 -14.50 -5.59
CA LEU A 57 -5.62 -13.80 -4.73
C LEU A 57 -5.83 -12.28 -4.75
N VAL A 58 -5.64 -11.67 -3.58
CA VAL A 58 -5.70 -10.23 -3.36
C VAL A 58 -4.45 -9.79 -2.62
N GLY A 59 -3.61 -8.96 -3.24
CA GLY A 59 -2.50 -8.33 -2.53
C GLY A 59 -3.05 -7.40 -1.46
N LEU A 60 -2.74 -7.68 -0.20
CA LEU A 60 -3.05 -6.77 0.90
C LEU A 60 -1.81 -5.96 1.22
N THR A 61 -1.95 -4.63 1.23
CA THR A 61 -0.84 -3.72 1.50
C THR A 61 -1.19 -2.72 2.58
N PHE A 62 -0.20 -2.35 3.37
CA PHE A 62 -0.31 -1.34 4.43
C PHE A 62 0.84 -0.35 4.26
N ASP A 63 0.54 0.93 4.29
CA ASP A 63 1.54 1.99 4.15
C ASP A 63 1.99 2.51 5.51
N ASP A 64 3.07 3.29 5.56
CA ASP A 64 3.65 4.00 6.70
C ASP A 64 4.38 3.13 7.74
N GLY A 65 4.03 1.86 7.89
CA GLY A 65 4.66 0.98 8.87
C GLY A 65 4.28 1.25 10.33
N TYR A 66 3.05 1.71 10.59
CA TYR A 66 2.57 1.98 11.94
C TYR A 66 2.59 0.75 12.85
N THR A 67 2.77 0.97 14.17
CA THR A 67 2.84 -0.09 15.18
C THR A 67 1.59 -0.96 15.22
N ASP A 68 0.42 -0.41 14.88
CA ASP A 68 -0.83 -1.17 14.84
C ASP A 68 -0.84 -2.28 13.77
N PHE A 69 0.03 -2.21 12.78
CA PHE A 69 0.22 -3.33 11.87
C PHE A 69 0.69 -4.58 12.61
N ALA A 70 1.68 -4.47 13.48
CA ALA A 70 2.17 -5.59 14.28
C ALA A 70 1.16 -6.03 15.35
N THR A 71 0.52 -5.07 16.04
CA THR A 71 -0.28 -5.35 17.23
C THR A 71 -1.75 -5.67 16.96
N THR A 72 -2.30 -5.21 15.84
CA THR A 72 -3.73 -5.36 15.49
C THR A 72 -3.91 -6.12 14.18
N VAL A 73 -3.18 -5.72 13.11
CA VAL A 73 -3.39 -6.27 11.78
C VAL A 73 -2.88 -7.71 11.68
N VAL A 74 -1.64 -7.98 12.09
CA VAL A 74 -1.04 -9.32 11.98
C VAL A 74 -1.87 -10.37 12.71
N PRO A 75 -2.27 -10.20 13.98
CA PRO A 75 -3.14 -11.15 14.66
C PRO A 75 -4.47 -11.39 13.90
N ALA A 76 -5.11 -10.32 13.43
CA ALA A 76 -6.35 -10.42 12.67
C ALA A 76 -6.15 -11.20 11.35
N LEU A 77 -5.09 -10.93 10.59
CA LEU A 77 -4.81 -11.63 9.34
C LEU A 77 -4.55 -13.13 9.55
N VAL A 78 -3.84 -13.49 10.62
CA VAL A 78 -3.56 -14.88 10.98
C VAL A 78 -4.86 -15.66 11.22
N GLU A 79 -5.88 -15.06 11.86
CA GLU A 79 -7.20 -15.69 12.05
C GLU A 79 -7.90 -16.05 10.73
N TYR A 80 -7.63 -15.29 9.65
CA TYR A 80 -8.18 -15.57 8.32
C TYR A 80 -7.28 -16.47 7.46
N GLY A 81 -6.07 -16.80 7.91
CA GLY A 81 -5.03 -17.45 7.09
C GLY A 81 -4.54 -16.55 5.95
N PHE A 82 -4.54 -15.23 6.17
CA PHE A 82 -4.10 -14.22 5.23
C PHE A 82 -2.72 -13.69 5.59
N THR A 83 -2.02 -13.17 4.59
CA THR A 83 -0.77 -12.44 4.73
C THR A 83 -0.87 -11.07 4.05
N ALA A 84 0.07 -10.18 4.32
CA ALA A 84 0.11 -8.85 3.75
C ALA A 84 1.54 -8.33 3.59
N THR A 85 1.71 -7.27 2.80
CA THR A 85 2.94 -6.47 2.70
C THR A 85 2.74 -5.17 3.46
N VAL A 86 3.71 -4.79 4.28
CA VAL A 86 3.75 -3.46 4.89
C VAL A 86 4.91 -2.65 4.32
N PHE A 87 4.60 -1.47 3.79
CA PHE A 87 5.58 -0.50 3.29
C PHE A 87 5.99 0.45 4.41
N VAL A 88 7.27 0.42 4.78
CA VAL A 88 7.79 1.08 5.97
C VAL A 88 8.63 2.28 5.61
N VAL A 89 8.42 3.42 6.29
CA VAL A 89 9.28 4.61 6.19
C VAL A 89 10.56 4.33 6.97
N ALA A 90 11.64 3.98 6.25
CA ALA A 90 12.84 3.39 6.85
C ALA A 90 13.53 4.28 7.89
N GLY A 91 13.64 5.58 7.61
CA GLY A 91 14.26 6.54 8.53
C GLY A 91 13.47 6.84 9.80
N HIS A 92 12.23 6.31 9.89
CA HIS A 92 11.34 6.50 11.02
C HIS A 92 11.08 5.22 11.85
N VAL A 93 11.76 4.12 11.56
CA VAL A 93 11.68 2.88 12.36
C VAL A 93 12.01 3.17 13.83
N GLY A 94 11.08 2.82 14.73
CA GLY A 94 11.15 3.08 16.17
C GLY A 94 10.93 4.55 16.59
N LYS A 95 10.43 5.38 15.68
CA LYS A 95 10.05 6.77 15.90
C LYS A 95 8.56 6.95 15.65
N ASN A 96 8.13 8.16 15.30
CA ASN A 96 6.75 8.46 14.93
C ASN A 96 6.63 9.09 13.53
N SER A 97 5.38 9.21 13.06
CA SER A 97 5.02 9.79 11.76
C SER A 97 5.04 11.32 11.76
N SER A 98 6.20 11.90 12.08
CA SER A 98 6.36 13.36 12.13
C SER A 98 6.42 14.05 10.74
N TRP A 99 6.30 13.28 9.67
CA TRP A 99 6.25 13.83 8.30
C TRP A 99 4.90 14.47 7.94
N ASP A 100 3.82 14.09 8.61
CA ASP A 100 2.49 14.66 8.37
C ASP A 100 2.05 15.58 9.50
N PRO A 101 1.36 16.70 9.18
CA PRO A 101 0.72 17.53 10.18
C PRO A 101 -0.52 16.80 10.73
N GLY A 102 -0.46 16.36 11.96
CA GLY A 102 -1.57 15.65 12.59
C GLY A 102 -1.19 15.07 13.95
N ILE A 103 -1.93 14.05 14.36
CA ILE A 103 -1.59 13.28 15.56
C ILE A 103 -0.48 12.29 15.17
N PRO A 104 0.75 12.43 15.69
CA PRO A 104 1.83 11.50 15.38
C PRO A 104 1.44 10.08 15.80
N ARG A 105 1.76 9.11 14.97
CA ARG A 105 1.58 7.67 15.21
C ARG A 105 2.92 7.00 15.31
N ASP A 106 3.06 6.04 16.20
CA ASP A 106 4.30 5.30 16.35
C ASP A 106 4.52 4.37 15.15
N VAL A 107 5.74 4.38 14.62
CA VAL A 107 6.22 3.46 13.59
C VAL A 107 6.86 2.25 14.28
N MET A 108 6.67 1.07 13.71
CA MET A 108 7.22 -0.17 14.23
C MET A 108 8.71 -0.06 14.54
N THR A 109 9.12 -0.69 15.63
CA THR A 109 10.53 -0.88 15.98
C THR A 109 11.17 -1.98 15.13
N ALA A 110 12.49 -2.04 15.08
CA ALA A 110 13.22 -3.13 14.41
C ALA A 110 12.86 -4.52 14.97
N GLY A 111 12.53 -4.62 16.26
CA GLY A 111 12.03 -5.85 16.87
C GLY A 111 10.70 -6.28 16.27
N GLN A 112 9.74 -5.36 16.20
CA GLN A 112 8.42 -5.61 15.60
C GLN A 112 8.52 -5.94 14.11
N LEU A 113 9.42 -5.29 13.34
CA LEU A 113 9.63 -5.66 11.93
C LEU A 113 10.06 -7.13 11.80
N ARG A 114 10.98 -7.62 12.63
CA ARG A 114 11.37 -9.03 12.62
C ARG A 114 10.25 -9.99 13.05
N GLU A 115 9.43 -9.60 14.03
CA GLU A 115 8.25 -10.37 14.45
C GLU A 115 7.23 -10.47 13.33
N VAL A 116 6.98 -9.39 12.60
CA VAL A 116 6.08 -9.32 11.46
C VAL A 116 6.57 -10.22 10.31
N VAL A 117 7.87 -10.21 10.02
CA VAL A 117 8.50 -11.15 9.06
C VAL A 117 8.33 -12.59 9.50
N ALA A 118 8.61 -12.90 10.77
CA ALA A 118 8.45 -14.25 11.33
C ALA A 118 6.99 -14.75 11.28
N ALA A 119 6.02 -13.84 11.28
CA ALA A 119 4.59 -14.15 11.08
C ALA A 119 4.20 -14.33 9.60
N GLY A 120 5.16 -14.29 8.66
CA GLY A 120 4.94 -14.51 7.22
C GLY A 120 4.49 -13.27 6.45
N MET A 121 4.60 -12.08 7.03
CA MET A 121 4.32 -10.83 6.33
C MET A 121 5.55 -10.37 5.53
N GLU A 122 5.33 -9.56 4.51
CA GLU A 122 6.38 -8.97 3.68
C GLU A 122 6.64 -7.52 4.10
N ILE A 123 7.93 -7.15 4.16
CA ILE A 123 8.36 -5.76 4.32
C ILE A 123 8.68 -5.19 2.95
N GLY A 124 8.09 -4.02 2.65
CA GLY A 124 8.44 -3.17 1.52
C GLY A 124 8.92 -1.80 1.99
N SER A 125 9.49 -1.02 1.08
CA SER A 125 9.95 0.35 1.36
C SER A 125 8.87 1.39 1.06
N HIS A 126 8.71 2.35 1.99
CA HIS A 126 7.90 3.57 1.78
C HIS A 126 8.78 4.82 1.80
N SER A 127 9.92 4.77 1.12
CA SER A 127 11.01 5.75 1.10
C SER A 127 11.80 5.85 2.43
N LEU A 128 12.79 6.71 2.44
CA LEU A 128 13.62 6.96 3.63
C LEU A 128 12.94 7.93 4.60
N THR A 129 12.39 9.05 4.08
CA THR A 129 11.89 10.16 4.91
C THR A 129 10.44 10.57 4.62
N HIS A 130 9.73 9.84 3.75
CA HIS A 130 8.34 10.11 3.34
C HIS A 130 8.12 11.48 2.66
N PRO A 131 8.98 11.92 1.73
CA PRO A 131 8.79 13.19 1.04
C PRO A 131 7.75 13.05 -0.07
N ARG A 132 7.26 14.19 -0.58
CA ARG A 132 6.63 14.24 -1.90
C ARG A 132 7.73 14.06 -2.95
N LEU A 133 7.93 12.84 -3.45
CA LEU A 133 9.07 12.49 -4.31
C LEU A 133 9.25 13.41 -5.53
N PRO A 134 8.17 13.86 -6.24
CA PRO A 134 8.32 14.81 -7.32
C PRO A 134 8.88 16.18 -6.89
N SER A 135 8.84 16.51 -5.59
CA SER A 135 9.38 17.75 -5.03
C SER A 135 10.81 17.59 -4.49
N VAL A 136 11.40 16.41 -4.60
CA VAL A 136 12.80 16.18 -4.19
C VAL A 136 13.75 16.73 -5.23
N ASP A 137 14.58 17.69 -4.81
CA ASP A 137 15.57 18.32 -5.69
C ASP A 137 16.78 17.44 -5.95
N GLY A 138 17.06 17.20 -7.22
CA GLY A 138 18.25 16.48 -7.70
C GLY A 138 18.12 14.95 -7.61
N ASP A 139 18.67 14.28 -8.64
CA ASP A 139 18.51 12.83 -8.81
C ASP A 139 19.24 12.03 -7.73
N ARG A 140 20.38 12.57 -7.22
CA ARG A 140 21.09 11.92 -6.11
C ARG A 140 20.24 11.81 -4.84
N ARG A 141 19.55 12.91 -4.44
CA ARG A 141 18.68 12.89 -3.27
C ARG A 141 17.47 11.99 -3.48
N LEU A 142 16.91 12.01 -4.69
CA LEU A 142 15.83 11.09 -5.05
C LEU A 142 16.29 9.63 -4.96
N SER A 143 17.44 9.29 -5.53
CA SER A 143 18.02 7.94 -5.43
C SER A 143 18.29 7.51 -3.99
N GLU A 144 18.73 8.41 -3.11
CA GLU A 144 18.94 8.14 -1.68
C GLU A 144 17.64 7.73 -0.97
N GLU A 145 16.48 8.32 -1.34
CA GLU A 145 15.18 7.92 -0.79
C GLU A 145 14.82 6.46 -1.10
N PHE A 146 15.26 5.93 -2.23
CA PHE A 146 15.03 4.55 -2.64
C PHE A 146 16.11 3.60 -2.11
N THR A 147 17.39 3.87 -2.43
CA THR A 147 18.49 2.94 -2.17
C THR A 147 18.81 2.81 -0.68
N THR A 148 18.83 3.93 0.05
CA THR A 148 19.11 3.91 1.49
C THR A 148 17.96 3.28 2.28
N SER A 149 16.71 3.56 1.93
CA SER A 149 15.57 2.94 2.59
C SER A 149 15.56 1.43 2.41
N ARG A 150 15.84 0.94 1.20
CA ARG A 150 15.95 -0.48 0.91
C ARG A 150 17.03 -1.15 1.75
N ALA A 151 18.27 -0.63 1.68
CA ALA A 151 19.40 -1.19 2.41
C ALA A 151 19.18 -1.21 3.93
N MET A 152 18.59 -0.14 4.50
CA MET A 152 18.25 -0.09 5.92
C MET A 152 17.23 -1.15 6.33
N LEU A 153 16.17 -1.35 5.56
CA LEU A 153 15.15 -2.34 5.87
C LEU A 153 15.67 -3.76 5.70
N GLU A 154 16.50 -4.03 4.68
CA GLU A 154 17.18 -5.31 4.49
C GLU A 154 18.12 -5.62 5.66
N ASP A 155 18.91 -4.64 6.14
CA ASP A 155 19.79 -4.79 7.30
C ASP A 155 19.00 -5.07 8.60
N LEU A 156 17.88 -4.37 8.82
CA LEU A 156 17.05 -4.51 10.02
C LEU A 156 16.31 -5.85 10.09
N THR A 157 15.93 -6.41 8.95
CA THR A 157 15.04 -7.58 8.87
C THR A 157 15.76 -8.86 8.46
N GLY A 158 16.87 -8.74 7.75
CA GLY A 158 17.56 -9.89 7.12
C GLY A 158 16.85 -10.41 5.86
N GLU A 159 15.80 -9.73 5.39
CA GLU A 159 15.00 -10.13 4.23
C GLU A 159 15.24 -9.21 3.03
N VAL A 160 15.05 -9.73 1.83
CA VAL A 160 15.08 -8.92 0.60
C VAL A 160 13.87 -8.00 0.55
N VAL A 161 14.09 -6.70 0.36
CA VAL A 161 13.06 -5.70 0.18
C VAL A 161 12.87 -5.43 -1.31
N ASP A 162 11.91 -6.14 -1.91
CA ASP A 162 11.66 -6.13 -3.36
C ASP A 162 10.59 -5.11 -3.79
N GLY A 163 9.74 -4.68 -2.87
CA GLY A 163 8.63 -3.79 -3.12
C GLY A 163 8.85 -2.36 -2.64
N PHE A 164 8.37 -1.41 -3.44
CA PHE A 164 8.31 0.01 -3.09
C PHE A 164 6.87 0.53 -3.10
N CYS A 165 6.56 1.55 -2.31
CA CYS A 165 5.33 2.31 -2.40
C CYS A 165 5.63 3.81 -2.40
N TYR A 166 5.03 4.54 -3.33
CA TYR A 166 5.23 6.00 -3.45
C TYR A 166 4.47 6.74 -2.35
N PRO A 167 5.15 7.54 -1.50
CA PRO A 167 4.50 8.43 -0.54
C PRO A 167 3.43 9.31 -1.21
N TYR A 168 2.26 9.41 -0.58
CA TYR A 168 1.09 10.12 -1.13
C TYR A 168 0.59 9.60 -2.49
N GLY A 169 1.10 8.47 -2.98
CA GLY A 169 0.85 7.95 -4.33
C GLY A 169 1.42 8.82 -5.46
N GLN A 170 2.23 9.84 -5.14
CA GLN A 170 2.75 10.81 -6.11
C GLN A 170 4.00 10.31 -6.80
N HIS A 171 3.96 10.21 -8.13
CA HIS A 171 5.06 9.78 -8.98
C HIS A 171 4.86 10.31 -10.41
N GLY A 172 5.95 10.40 -11.13
CA GLY A 172 6.02 10.64 -12.56
C GLY A 172 7.03 9.70 -13.22
N ALA A 173 7.40 9.95 -14.45
CA ALA A 173 8.36 9.14 -15.20
C ALA A 173 9.72 9.05 -14.48
N ARG A 174 10.19 10.18 -13.92
CA ARG A 174 11.46 10.28 -13.17
C ARG A 174 11.49 9.35 -11.96
N GLU A 175 10.42 9.32 -11.16
CA GLU A 175 10.33 8.48 -9.98
C GLU A 175 10.18 7.00 -10.35
N VAL A 176 9.49 6.67 -11.45
CA VAL A 176 9.38 5.30 -11.98
C VAL A 176 10.72 4.79 -12.48
N GLU A 177 11.51 5.63 -13.16
CA GLU A 177 12.87 5.31 -13.58
C GLU A 177 13.78 5.08 -12.36
N ALA A 178 13.77 6.01 -11.40
CA ALA A 178 14.61 5.93 -10.20
C ALA A 178 14.31 4.70 -9.32
N VAL A 179 13.05 4.29 -9.16
CA VAL A 179 12.70 3.08 -8.41
C VAL A 179 13.17 1.81 -9.12
N THR A 180 13.14 1.82 -10.45
CA THR A 180 13.63 0.72 -11.28
C THR A 180 15.16 0.60 -11.18
N GLU A 181 15.88 1.72 -11.27
CA GLU A 181 17.35 1.79 -11.13
C GLU A 181 17.81 1.41 -9.72
N ALA A 182 17.02 1.71 -8.68
CA ALA A 182 17.28 1.27 -7.31
C ALA A 182 17.12 -0.26 -7.11
N GLY A 183 16.67 -0.98 -8.14
CA GLY A 183 16.60 -2.44 -8.18
C GLY A 183 15.41 -3.03 -7.44
N PHE A 184 14.33 -2.27 -7.21
CA PHE A 184 13.07 -2.84 -6.76
C PHE A 184 12.43 -3.69 -7.87
N GLY A 185 11.75 -4.76 -7.50
CA GLY A 185 11.08 -5.65 -8.44
C GLY A 185 9.66 -5.19 -8.81
N TYR A 186 9.06 -4.32 -7.97
CA TYR A 186 7.75 -3.71 -8.21
C TYR A 186 7.55 -2.44 -7.37
N ALA A 187 6.57 -1.59 -7.80
CA ALA A 187 6.13 -0.48 -6.97
C ALA A 187 4.61 -0.29 -7.00
N CYS A 188 4.05 0.15 -5.85
CA CYS A 188 2.64 0.44 -5.67
C CYS A 188 2.38 1.95 -5.70
N ALA A 189 1.29 2.34 -6.35
CA ALA A 189 0.71 3.68 -6.34
C ALA A 189 -0.70 3.65 -5.73
N LEU A 190 -1.32 4.81 -5.50
CA LEU A 190 -2.70 4.87 -5.03
C LEU A 190 -3.70 4.77 -6.19
N TRP A 191 -3.45 5.50 -7.28
CA TRP A 191 -4.41 5.65 -8.37
C TRP A 191 -3.87 5.14 -9.70
N HIS A 192 -4.78 4.94 -10.65
CA HIS A 192 -4.41 4.74 -12.04
C HIS A 192 -3.87 6.05 -12.62
N THR A 193 -2.64 6.02 -13.12
CA THR A 193 -1.98 7.11 -13.84
C THR A 193 -1.60 6.62 -15.24
N GLU A 194 -1.07 7.50 -16.08
CA GLU A 194 -0.50 7.14 -17.37
C GLU A 194 0.74 6.21 -17.25
N HIS A 195 1.38 6.20 -16.06
CA HIS A 195 2.50 5.31 -15.74
C HIS A 195 2.07 3.98 -15.11
N ALA A 196 0.75 3.68 -15.05
CA ALA A 196 0.25 2.47 -14.43
C ALA A 196 0.87 1.21 -15.05
N GLY A 197 1.49 0.39 -14.21
CA GLY A 197 2.23 -0.82 -14.62
C GLY A 197 2.91 -1.47 -13.43
N LEU A 198 3.93 -2.28 -13.70
CA LEU A 198 4.67 -3.01 -12.67
C LEU A 198 5.27 -2.10 -11.59
N PHE A 199 5.77 -0.92 -12.00
CA PHE A 199 6.37 0.07 -11.12
C PHE A 199 5.43 1.23 -10.75
N ALA A 200 4.13 1.09 -10.96
CA ALA A 200 3.09 2.01 -10.50
C ALA A 200 1.73 1.29 -10.44
N MET A 201 1.67 0.21 -9.65
CA MET A 201 0.45 -0.60 -9.52
C MET A 201 -0.62 0.14 -8.73
N PRO A 202 -1.78 0.44 -9.33
CA PRO A 202 -2.88 1.10 -8.63
C PRO A 202 -3.54 0.16 -7.65
N ARG A 203 -4.05 0.73 -6.55
CA ARG A 203 -4.65 -0.03 -5.44
C ARG A 203 -6.10 0.41 -5.17
N ILE A 204 -6.83 -0.45 -4.50
CA ILE A 204 -8.18 -0.18 -3.99
C ILE A 204 -8.05 0.19 -2.51
N GLU A 205 -8.61 1.32 -2.11
CA GLU A 205 -8.60 1.79 -0.72
C GLU A 205 -9.99 1.63 -0.10
N PRO A 206 -10.21 0.65 0.79
CA PRO A 206 -11.42 0.58 1.61
C PRO A 206 -11.31 1.58 2.78
N PHE A 207 -12.36 2.34 3.02
CA PHE A 207 -12.46 3.24 4.18
C PHE A 207 -13.26 2.58 5.30
N ASP A 208 -13.25 3.17 6.49
CA ASP A 208 -13.96 2.65 7.67
C ASP A 208 -15.44 2.43 7.41
N GLU A 209 -16.09 3.38 6.77
CA GLU A 209 -17.52 3.31 6.40
C GLU A 209 -17.82 2.40 5.20
N THR A 210 -16.80 1.77 4.57
CA THR A 210 -17.01 0.96 3.36
C THR A 210 -17.71 -0.35 3.70
N GLY A 211 -18.99 -0.44 3.42
CA GLY A 211 -19.77 -1.67 3.56
C GLY A 211 -19.64 -2.59 2.33
N PRO A 212 -20.31 -3.76 2.34
CA PRO A 212 -20.21 -4.79 1.28
C PRO A 212 -20.54 -4.29 -0.13
N ALA A 213 -21.53 -3.40 -0.26
CA ALA A 213 -21.89 -2.79 -1.55
C ALA A 213 -20.80 -1.81 -2.03
N GLY A 214 -20.24 -1.01 -1.12
CA GLY A 214 -19.13 -0.12 -1.41
C GLY A 214 -17.87 -0.87 -1.85
N LEU A 215 -17.52 -1.98 -1.19
CA LEU A 215 -16.42 -2.84 -1.60
C LEU A 215 -16.62 -3.36 -3.03
N ARG A 216 -17.83 -3.84 -3.33
CA ARG A 216 -18.17 -4.31 -4.68
C ARG A 216 -18.01 -3.19 -5.72
N GLY A 217 -18.51 -1.99 -5.42
CA GLY A 217 -18.38 -0.83 -6.29
C GLY A 217 -16.92 -0.44 -6.56
N ARG A 218 -16.06 -0.44 -5.51
CA ARG A 218 -14.63 -0.14 -5.66
C ARG A 218 -13.90 -1.17 -6.51
N VAL A 219 -14.17 -2.46 -6.32
CA VAL A 219 -13.60 -3.54 -7.14
C VAL A 219 -14.00 -3.38 -8.60
N LEU A 220 -15.28 -3.13 -8.89
CA LEU A 220 -15.77 -2.90 -10.26
C LEU A 220 -15.13 -1.66 -10.89
N ALA A 221 -15.05 -0.55 -10.16
CA ALA A 221 -14.42 0.68 -10.63
C ALA A 221 -12.93 0.46 -10.96
N HIS A 222 -12.21 -0.28 -10.12
CA HIS A 222 -10.82 -0.62 -10.35
C HIS A 222 -10.65 -1.49 -11.62
N GLN A 223 -11.49 -2.50 -11.81
CA GLN A 223 -11.48 -3.35 -13.00
C GLN A 223 -11.79 -2.56 -14.27
N MET A 224 -12.79 -1.65 -14.22
CA MET A 224 -13.13 -0.77 -15.34
C MET A 224 -11.97 0.17 -15.70
N ASN A 225 -11.30 0.77 -14.70
CA ASN A 225 -10.15 1.63 -14.95
C ASN A 225 -8.96 0.86 -15.55
N LYS A 226 -8.77 -0.41 -15.16
CA LYS A 226 -7.72 -1.28 -15.75
C LYS A 226 -8.01 -1.59 -17.22
N THR A 227 -9.29 -1.84 -17.56
CA THR A 227 -9.71 -2.19 -18.93
C THR A 227 -9.81 -0.96 -19.84
N TYR A 228 -10.21 0.18 -19.27
CA TYR A 228 -10.41 1.44 -19.99
C TYR A 228 -9.74 2.59 -19.23
N PRO A 229 -8.40 2.77 -19.30
CA PRO A 229 -7.68 3.75 -18.50
C PRO A 229 -8.16 5.20 -18.69
N ASN A 230 -8.79 5.51 -19.83
CA ASN A 230 -9.35 6.83 -20.12
C ASN A 230 -10.86 6.97 -19.86
N ILE A 231 -11.51 5.97 -19.25
CA ILE A 231 -12.98 5.98 -19.10
C ILE A 231 -13.48 7.18 -18.29
N ARG A 232 -12.70 7.64 -17.31
CA ARG A 232 -13.02 8.86 -16.52
C ARG A 232 -13.04 10.11 -17.39
N GLY A 233 -12.07 10.27 -18.27
CA GLY A 233 -12.03 11.35 -19.25
C GLY A 233 -13.24 11.27 -20.20
N ILE A 234 -13.51 10.09 -20.75
CA ILE A 234 -14.64 9.86 -21.65
C ILE A 234 -15.99 10.16 -20.97
N LEU A 235 -16.16 9.73 -19.71
CA LEU A 235 -17.40 9.99 -18.96
C LEU A 235 -17.55 11.46 -18.60
N LYS A 236 -16.47 12.14 -18.27
CA LYS A 236 -16.47 13.59 -18.03
C LYS A 236 -16.80 14.37 -19.28
N ASP A 237 -16.10 14.05 -20.40
CA ASP A 237 -16.26 14.80 -21.66
C ASP A 237 -17.59 14.53 -22.35
N ARG A 238 -18.08 13.29 -22.30
CA ARG A 238 -19.28 12.88 -23.03
C ARG A 238 -20.58 12.97 -22.24
N PHE A 239 -20.49 12.90 -20.91
CA PHE A 239 -21.67 12.85 -20.02
C PHE A 239 -21.61 13.88 -18.86
N GLY A 240 -20.58 14.69 -18.77
CA GLY A 240 -20.40 15.68 -17.68
C GLY A 240 -20.23 15.05 -16.28
N LEU A 241 -19.96 13.73 -16.22
CA LEU A 241 -19.82 13.00 -14.95
C LEU A 241 -18.38 13.10 -14.46
N ASP A 242 -18.14 13.99 -13.49
CA ASP A 242 -16.84 14.07 -12.81
C ASP A 242 -16.78 13.02 -11.69
N LEU A 243 -16.05 11.93 -11.97
CA LEU A 243 -15.76 10.84 -11.03
C LEU A 243 -14.42 11.04 -10.32
N SER A 244 -13.89 12.26 -10.29
CA SER A 244 -12.68 12.57 -9.53
C SER A 244 -12.93 12.30 -8.05
N PRO A 245 -11.96 11.70 -7.32
CA PRO A 245 -12.06 11.61 -5.87
C PRO A 245 -12.19 13.02 -5.32
N ARG A 246 -13.22 13.28 -4.53
CA ARG A 246 -13.31 14.54 -3.79
C ARG A 246 -12.17 14.54 -2.79
N GLY A 247 -11.22 15.48 -2.97
CA GLY A 247 -10.09 15.70 -2.10
C GLY A 247 -10.48 16.00 -0.65
#